data_cad25954a7a0763e9e82563e00be629b
#
_entry.id   cad25954a7a0763e9e82563e00be629b
#
_cell.length_a   1.000
_cell.length_b   1.000
_cell.length_c   1.000
_cell.angle_alpha   90.00
_cell.angle_beta   90.00
_cell.angle_gamma   90.00
#
_symmetry.space_group_name_H-M   'P 1'
#
loop_
_entity.id
_entity.type
_entity.pdbx_description
1 polymer ?
#
loop_
_entity_poly.entity_id
_entity_poly.type
_entity_poly.pdbx_seq_one_letter_code
_entity_poly.pdbx_strand_id
1 'polypeptide(L)'
;MSMSQSIRSHPKWPRLVDLVRELAFIDGGSDTAFTLASGRQSRWFFDTKPVMMHPEASHLIGEMLNIRMDELGADFVGGLELGAVPLTAIAVTMSPKDSPRRGFMVRKEPKGRG
;
A
#
# COMPACT_ATOMS: atom_id res chain seq x y z
N MET A 1 -17.66 -4.69 -15.14
CA MET A 1 -16.35 -4.02 -15.00
C MET A 1 -15.55 -4.70 -13.92
N SER A 2 -14.31 -5.04 -14.18
CA SER A 2 -13.46 -5.60 -13.11
C SER A 2 -13.17 -4.53 -12.06
N MET A 3 -13.04 -4.94 -10.80
CA MET A 3 -12.77 -4.02 -9.70
C MET A 3 -11.45 -3.26 -9.87
N SER A 4 -10.46 -3.87 -10.51
CA SER A 4 -9.19 -3.20 -10.78
C SER A 4 -9.31 -2.04 -11.78
N GLN A 5 -10.33 -2.05 -12.63
CA GLN A 5 -10.56 -0.96 -13.59
C GLN A 5 -11.14 0.29 -12.92
N SER A 6 -11.95 0.12 -11.88
CA SER A 6 -12.53 1.24 -11.14
C SER A 6 -11.45 2.16 -10.58
N ILE A 7 -10.43 1.60 -9.94
CA ILE A 7 -9.32 2.37 -9.38
C ILE A 7 -8.48 2.99 -10.51
N ARG A 8 -8.14 2.21 -11.54
CA ARG A 8 -7.28 2.68 -12.63
C ARG A 8 -7.92 3.79 -13.46
N SER A 9 -9.23 3.85 -13.51
CA SER A 9 -9.96 4.92 -14.20
C SER A 9 -10.21 6.13 -13.32
N HIS A 10 -9.84 6.10 -12.05
CA HIS A 10 -9.99 7.23 -11.14
C HIS A 10 -9.12 8.40 -11.59
N PRO A 11 -9.63 9.65 -11.57
CA PRO A 11 -8.85 10.82 -12.03
C PRO A 11 -7.52 11.02 -11.33
N LYS A 12 -7.39 10.59 -10.09
CA LYS A 12 -6.16 10.73 -9.29
C LYS A 12 -5.19 9.56 -9.44
N TRP A 13 -5.59 8.49 -10.13
CA TRP A 13 -4.72 7.31 -10.32
C TRP A 13 -3.38 7.64 -10.98
N PRO A 14 -3.33 8.42 -12.08
CA PRO A 14 -2.06 8.76 -12.70
C PRO A 14 -1.10 9.48 -11.76
N ARG A 15 -1.61 10.35 -10.90
CA ARG A 15 -0.75 11.06 -9.93
C ARG A 15 -0.14 10.10 -8.92
N LEU A 16 -0.92 9.13 -8.42
CA LEU A 16 -0.40 8.11 -7.51
C LEU A 16 0.67 7.26 -8.21
N VAL A 17 0.45 6.87 -9.45
CA VAL A 17 1.44 6.11 -10.23
C VAL A 17 2.75 6.89 -10.36
N ASP A 18 2.67 8.19 -10.64
CA ASP A 18 3.86 9.04 -10.74
C ASP A 18 4.63 9.11 -9.42
N LEU A 19 3.92 9.29 -8.31
CA LEU A 19 4.54 9.32 -6.98
C LEU A 19 5.18 7.98 -6.61
N VAL A 20 4.53 6.87 -6.93
CA VAL A 20 5.10 5.53 -6.71
C VAL A 20 6.38 5.36 -7.55
N ARG A 21 6.34 5.79 -8.81
CA ARG A 21 7.49 5.70 -9.69
C ARG A 21 8.66 6.54 -9.19
N GLU A 22 8.40 7.74 -8.72
CA GLU A 22 9.45 8.63 -8.20
C GLU A 22 10.02 8.18 -6.86
N LEU A 23 9.15 7.73 -5.95
CA LEU A 23 9.52 7.56 -4.55
C LEU A 23 9.79 6.11 -4.14
N ALA A 24 9.16 5.15 -4.81
CA ALA A 24 9.22 3.74 -4.41
C ALA A 24 10.05 2.87 -5.35
N PHE A 25 10.02 3.18 -6.63
CA PHE A 25 10.70 2.35 -7.63
C PHE A 25 12.16 2.75 -7.75
N ILE A 26 13.05 1.78 -7.59
CA ILE A 26 14.49 1.99 -7.70
C ILE A 26 15.02 1.08 -8.81
N ASP A 27 15.68 1.69 -9.81
CA ASP A 27 16.37 0.97 -10.87
C ASP A 27 17.87 1.10 -10.62
N GLY A 28 18.52 -0.03 -10.32
CA GLY A 28 19.95 -0.08 -10.07
C GLY A 28 20.84 0.00 -11.32
N GLY A 29 20.22 -0.03 -12.50
CA GLY A 29 20.97 -0.04 -13.75
C GLY A 29 21.62 -1.39 -14.04
N SER A 30 22.49 -1.43 -15.05
CA SER A 30 23.14 -2.68 -15.47
C SER A 30 24.21 -3.18 -14.50
N ASP A 31 24.80 -2.28 -13.71
CA ASP A 31 25.95 -2.58 -12.85
C ASP A 31 25.58 -2.82 -11.39
N THR A 32 24.32 -2.59 -11.02
CA THR A 32 23.86 -2.74 -9.65
C THR A 32 22.72 -3.76 -9.58
N ALA A 33 22.85 -4.70 -8.65
CA ALA A 33 21.80 -5.67 -8.40
C ALA A 33 21.41 -5.61 -6.92
N PHE A 34 20.12 -5.69 -6.66
CA PHE A 34 19.59 -5.81 -5.31
C PHE A 34 19.41 -7.28 -4.97
N THR A 35 19.79 -7.67 -3.77
CA THR A 35 19.53 -9.01 -3.26
C THR A 35 18.19 -9.00 -2.53
N LEU A 36 17.24 -9.77 -3.06
CA LEU A 36 15.91 -9.90 -2.48
C LEU A 36 15.93 -10.85 -1.28
N ALA A 37 14.86 -10.82 -0.48
CA ALA A 37 14.71 -11.71 0.68
C ALA A 37 14.80 -13.20 0.30
N SER A 38 14.43 -13.54 -0.94
CA SER A 38 14.56 -14.89 -1.49
C SER A 38 15.98 -15.31 -1.81
N GLY A 39 16.97 -14.38 -1.74
CA GLY A 39 18.34 -14.58 -2.19
C GLY A 39 18.55 -14.30 -3.69
N ARG A 40 17.48 -14.04 -4.42
CA ARG A 40 17.56 -13.73 -5.85
C ARG A 40 18.09 -12.32 -6.07
N GLN A 41 18.78 -12.13 -7.20
CA GLN A 41 19.24 -10.82 -7.63
C GLN A 41 18.17 -10.15 -8.50
N SER A 42 17.98 -8.83 -8.32
CA SER A 42 17.09 -8.04 -9.15
C SER A 42 17.71 -6.69 -9.44
N ARG A 43 17.55 -6.22 -10.68
CA ARG A 43 17.93 -4.86 -11.08
C ARG A 43 17.02 -3.82 -10.44
N TRP A 44 15.79 -4.21 -10.13
CA TRP A 44 14.76 -3.30 -9.60
C TRP A 44 14.41 -3.65 -8.16
N PHE A 45 14.02 -2.63 -7.43
CA PHE A 45 13.56 -2.76 -6.07
C PHE A 45 12.43 -1.78 -5.80
N PHE A 46 11.41 -2.23 -5.08
CA PHE A 46 10.33 -1.36 -4.60
C PHE A 46 10.49 -1.14 -3.10
N ASP A 47 10.72 0.12 -2.72
CA ASP A 47 10.68 0.53 -1.32
C ASP A 47 9.45 1.41 -1.14
N THR A 48 8.43 0.87 -0.51
CA THR A 48 7.15 1.56 -0.33
C THR A 48 7.15 2.56 0.82
N LYS A 49 8.15 2.53 1.69
CA LYS A 49 8.21 3.43 2.84
C LYS A 49 8.15 4.91 2.46
N PRO A 50 8.94 5.41 1.50
CA PRO A 50 8.86 6.82 1.12
C PRO A 50 7.49 7.23 0.59
N VAL A 51 6.79 6.33 -0.08
CA VAL A 51 5.43 6.61 -0.60
C VAL A 51 4.43 6.67 0.55
N MET A 52 4.45 5.68 1.43
CA MET A 52 3.55 5.62 2.57
C MET A 52 3.73 6.80 3.53
N MET A 53 4.93 7.35 3.60
CA MET A 53 5.26 8.46 4.47
C MET A 53 5.19 9.82 3.77
N HIS A 54 4.79 9.86 2.51
CA HIS A 54 4.61 11.09 1.75
C HIS A 54 3.18 11.62 1.94
N PRO A 55 3.00 12.89 2.26
CA PRO A 55 1.67 13.41 2.61
C PRO A 55 0.66 13.31 1.48
N GLU A 56 1.02 13.62 0.26
CA GLU A 56 0.13 13.50 -0.89
C GLU A 56 -0.12 12.03 -1.25
N ALA A 57 0.95 11.25 -1.33
CA ALA A 57 0.85 9.84 -1.73
C ALA A 57 0.05 9.02 -0.72
N SER A 58 0.25 9.24 0.57
CA SER A 58 -0.49 8.52 1.62
C SER A 58 -1.99 8.83 1.55
N HIS A 59 -2.34 10.08 1.27
CA HIS A 59 -3.74 10.47 1.10
C HIS A 59 -4.38 9.76 -0.11
N LEU A 60 -3.68 9.72 -1.23
CA LEU A 60 -4.13 9.03 -2.44
C LEU A 60 -4.28 7.52 -2.21
N ILE A 61 -3.33 6.92 -1.50
CA ILE A 61 -3.40 5.50 -1.13
C ILE A 61 -4.66 5.24 -0.30
N GLY A 62 -4.92 6.08 0.69
CA GLY A 62 -6.11 5.94 1.53
C GLY A 62 -7.41 6.04 0.74
N GLU A 63 -7.51 6.96 -0.20
CA GLU A 63 -8.65 7.05 -1.10
C GLU A 63 -8.84 5.77 -1.92
N MET A 64 -7.77 5.29 -2.55
CA MET A 64 -7.85 4.10 -3.40
C MET A 64 -8.18 2.84 -2.61
N LEU A 65 -7.60 2.70 -1.43
CA LEU A 65 -7.90 1.56 -0.56
C LEU A 65 -9.38 1.56 -0.14
N ASN A 66 -9.92 2.72 0.21
CA ASN A 66 -11.33 2.80 0.61
C ASN A 66 -12.28 2.53 -0.56
N ILE A 67 -11.98 3.01 -1.75
CA ILE A 67 -12.74 2.67 -2.96
C ILE A 67 -12.73 1.15 -3.17
N ARG A 68 -11.57 0.55 -3.05
CA ARG A 68 -11.44 -0.90 -3.22
C ARG A 68 -12.19 -1.67 -2.15
N MET A 69 -12.17 -1.20 -0.92
CA MET A 69 -12.91 -1.82 0.18
C MET A 69 -14.42 -1.72 -0.04
N ASP A 70 -14.90 -0.59 -0.54
CA ASP A 70 -16.32 -0.45 -0.91
C ASP A 70 -16.73 -1.46 -1.97
N GLU A 71 -15.93 -1.62 -3.01
CA GLU A 71 -16.19 -2.59 -4.07
C GLU A 71 -16.26 -4.03 -3.55
N LEU A 72 -15.42 -4.34 -2.57
CA LEU A 72 -15.36 -5.67 -1.97
C LEU A 72 -16.37 -5.89 -0.84
N GLY A 73 -17.04 -4.83 -0.38
CA GLY A 73 -17.87 -4.89 0.80
C GLY A 73 -17.09 -5.20 2.07
N ALA A 74 -15.83 -4.76 2.14
CA ALA A 74 -14.93 -5.06 3.25
C ALA A 74 -15.05 -4.04 4.37
N ASP A 75 -15.18 -4.51 5.60
CA ASP A 75 -15.25 -3.67 6.80
C ASP A 75 -13.94 -3.63 7.57
N PHE A 76 -13.03 -4.57 7.29
CA PHE A 76 -11.76 -4.69 7.99
C PHE A 76 -10.61 -4.69 6.99
N VAL A 77 -9.50 -4.10 7.41
CA VAL A 77 -8.27 -4.02 6.61
C VAL A 77 -7.06 -4.34 7.49
N GLY A 78 -6.13 -5.08 6.96
CA GLY A 78 -4.92 -5.40 7.71
C GLY A 78 -3.93 -6.18 6.86
N GLY A 79 -2.82 -6.51 7.47
CA GLY A 79 -1.79 -7.26 6.81
C GLY A 79 -0.61 -7.54 7.72
N LEU A 80 0.41 -8.14 7.13
CA LEU A 80 1.59 -8.60 7.84
C LEU A 80 2.48 -7.43 8.26
N GLU A 81 2.89 -7.44 9.52
CA GLU A 81 3.88 -6.47 10.01
C GLU A 81 5.21 -6.61 9.22
N LEU A 82 6.01 -5.56 9.09
CA LEU A 82 5.75 -4.18 9.53
C LEU A 82 5.09 -3.35 8.41
N GLY A 83 5.32 -3.72 7.17
CA GLY A 83 4.96 -2.92 5.99
C GLY A 83 3.48 -2.61 5.86
N ALA A 84 2.61 -3.50 6.32
CA ALA A 84 1.18 -3.28 6.25
C ALA A 84 0.64 -2.32 7.32
N VAL A 85 1.41 -2.03 8.37
CA VAL A 85 0.95 -1.17 9.47
C VAL A 85 0.61 0.25 8.99
N PRO A 86 1.50 0.96 8.28
CA PRO A 86 1.16 2.30 7.77
C PRO A 86 -0.04 2.28 6.82
N LEU A 87 -0.10 1.31 5.91
CA LEU A 87 -1.21 1.21 4.94
C LEU A 87 -2.54 0.98 5.65
N THR A 88 -2.56 0.14 6.67
CA THR A 88 -3.74 -0.12 7.49
C THR A 88 -4.21 1.15 8.20
N ALA A 89 -3.29 1.86 8.84
CA ALA A 89 -3.62 3.11 9.53
C ALA A 89 -4.15 4.17 8.57
N ILE A 90 -3.56 4.29 7.40
CA ILE A 90 -4.00 5.22 6.35
C ILE A 90 -5.44 4.90 5.92
N ALA A 91 -5.73 3.63 5.63
CA ALA A 91 -7.06 3.20 5.21
C ALA A 91 -8.11 3.48 6.28
N VAL A 92 -7.80 3.18 7.53
CA VAL A 92 -8.70 3.43 8.67
C VAL A 92 -8.96 4.92 8.85
N THR A 93 -7.90 5.72 8.85
CA THR A 93 -8.00 7.19 9.01
C THR A 93 -8.83 7.83 7.91
N MET A 94 -8.70 7.34 6.69
CA MET A 94 -9.38 7.87 5.51
C MET A 94 -10.76 7.27 5.29
N SER A 95 -11.23 6.37 6.15
CA SER A 95 -12.52 5.73 5.95
C SER A 95 -13.67 6.73 6.11
N PRO A 96 -14.72 6.62 5.29
CA PRO A 96 -15.89 7.50 5.38
C PRO A 96 -16.61 7.33 6.72
N LYS A 97 -17.22 8.41 7.23
CA LYS A 97 -17.94 8.39 8.51
C LYS A 97 -19.15 7.43 8.48
N ASP A 98 -19.80 7.32 7.33
CA ASP A 98 -20.95 6.45 7.13
C ASP A 98 -20.57 5.02 6.72
N SER A 99 -19.30 4.78 6.50
CA SER A 99 -18.76 3.47 6.11
C SER A 99 -17.41 3.25 6.78
N PRO A 100 -17.36 3.22 8.12
CA PRO A 100 -16.09 3.16 8.84
C PRO A 100 -15.40 1.82 8.65
N ARG A 101 -14.07 1.88 8.55
CA ARG A 101 -13.21 0.69 8.45
C ARG A 101 -12.43 0.51 9.73
N ARG A 102 -12.24 -0.73 10.12
CA ARG A 102 -11.39 -1.08 11.27
C ARG A 102 -10.17 -1.84 10.78
N GLY A 103 -9.08 -1.68 11.51
CA GLY A 103 -7.83 -2.31 11.14
C GLY A 103 -7.43 -3.45 12.07
N PHE A 104 -6.59 -4.32 11.54
CA PHE A 104 -5.93 -5.36 12.33
C PHE A 104 -4.51 -5.55 11.80
N MET A 105 -3.66 -6.18 12.59
CA MET A 105 -2.29 -6.46 12.20
C MET A 105 -1.99 -7.94 12.40
N VAL A 106 -1.26 -8.49 11.44
CA VAL A 106 -0.79 -9.87 11.51
C VAL A 106 0.70 -9.85 11.86
N ARG A 107 1.06 -10.51 12.94
CA ARG A 107 2.45 -10.61 13.36
C ARG A 107 3.14 -11.75 12.62
N LYS A 108 4.43 -11.58 12.34
CA LYS A 108 5.25 -12.65 11.75
C LYS A 108 5.38 -13.85 12.68
N GLU A 109 5.44 -13.55 13.98
CA GLU A 109 5.53 -14.56 15.01
C GLU A 109 4.53 -14.29 16.12
N PRO A 110 3.93 -15.35 16.73
CA PRO A 110 3.00 -15.17 17.83
C PRO A 110 3.69 -14.51 19.01
N LYS A 111 3.02 -13.60 19.69
CA LYS A 111 3.49 -13.08 20.95
C LYS A 111 2.88 -13.87 22.11
N GLY A 112 3.51 -13.83 23.29
CA GLY A 112 3.07 -14.59 24.45
C GLY A 112 1.74 -14.15 25.03
N ARG A 113 1.22 -12.96 24.62
CA ARG A 113 -0.04 -12.42 25.14
C ARG A 113 -0.59 -11.34 24.22
N GLY A 114 -1.87 -11.04 24.39
CA GLY A 114 -2.55 -9.91 23.74
C GLY A 114 -3.21 -10.22 22.44
#